data_93f06a67510e8c808aa5c92a6831d642
#
_entry.id   93f06a67510e8c808aa5c92a6831d642
#
_cell.length_a   1.000
_cell.length_b   1.000
_cell.length_c   1.000
_cell.angle_alpha   90.00
_cell.angle_beta   90.00
_cell.angle_gamma   90.00
#
_symmetry.space_group_name_H-M   'P 1'
#
loop_
_entity.id
_entity.type
_entity.pdbx_description
1 polymer ?
#
loop_
_entity_poly.entity_id
_entity_poly.type
_entity_poly.pdbx_seq_one_letter_code
_entity_poly.pdbx_strand_id
1 'polypeptide(L)'
;MKKIQTLAMVMGLMVATANVAPAQGIGISTGGDEAGISMDAGGKKKKKKKSSKKKATASKVGKAVGKLKTFNGKPSKKALVYVYLQSASWCGPCNQEMPEVASVYQEMAKDGRAELVLIGCDQTEDGAKKFLKQYKAKFPGVLSTAKNVDKLPGFTAAQGIPNAIMVDAEGNVLANGFPSAVLSQWKQKVEELEAAAAEGDADNEE
;
A
#
# COMPACT_ATOMS: atom_id res chain seq x y z
N MET A 1 -17.25 49.04 -20.77
CA MET A 1 -18.47 48.69 -20.01
C MET A 1 -18.81 47.24 -20.36
N LYS A 2 -18.45 46.27 -19.57
CA LYS A 2 -18.85 44.86 -19.70
C LYS A 2 -19.33 44.35 -18.37
N LYS A 3 -20.55 43.80 -18.36
CA LYS A 3 -21.37 43.48 -17.22
C LYS A 3 -20.82 42.28 -16.45
N ILE A 4 -20.76 42.41 -15.12
CA ILE A 4 -20.48 41.36 -14.16
C ILE A 4 -21.76 40.60 -13.93
N GLN A 5 -21.79 39.28 -14.20
CA GLN A 5 -22.91 38.42 -13.82
C GLN A 5 -22.49 37.64 -12.56
N THR A 6 -23.19 37.96 -11.50
CA THR A 6 -23.14 37.27 -10.20
C THR A 6 -23.98 36.01 -10.28
N LEU A 7 -23.36 34.85 -10.07
CA LEU A 7 -24.07 33.57 -9.98
C LEU A 7 -24.22 33.21 -8.48
N ALA A 8 -25.45 33.12 -8.05
CA ALA A 8 -25.80 32.80 -6.66
C ALA A 8 -25.61 31.32 -6.36
N MET A 9 -24.98 31.09 -5.21
CA MET A 9 -24.68 29.78 -4.61
C MET A 9 -25.91 29.35 -3.78
N VAL A 10 -26.55 28.25 -4.14
CA VAL A 10 -27.59 27.60 -3.33
C VAL A 10 -26.94 26.58 -2.41
N MET A 11 -26.97 26.87 -1.11
CA MET A 11 -26.64 25.95 -0.05
C MET A 11 -27.77 24.94 0.17
N GLY A 12 -27.50 23.67 -0.10
CA GLY A 12 -28.35 22.53 0.30
C GLY A 12 -27.80 21.87 1.56
N LEU A 13 -28.41 22.16 2.71
CA LEU A 13 -28.15 21.52 3.99
C LEU A 13 -28.91 20.19 4.06
N MET A 14 -28.22 19.06 3.99
CA MET A 14 -28.81 17.75 4.33
C MET A 14 -28.34 17.29 5.70
N VAL A 15 -29.28 17.29 6.63
CA VAL A 15 -29.16 16.69 7.96
C VAL A 15 -29.48 15.20 7.83
N ALA A 16 -28.52 14.33 8.11
CA ALA A 16 -28.77 12.89 8.24
C ALA A 16 -28.79 12.52 9.73
N THR A 17 -29.96 12.05 10.16
CA THR A 17 -30.25 11.62 11.53
C THR A 17 -29.60 10.25 11.81
N ALA A 18 -28.92 10.16 12.94
CA ALA A 18 -28.38 8.94 13.50
C ALA A 18 -29.51 8.03 14.02
N ASN A 19 -29.51 6.77 13.63
CA ASN A 19 -30.36 5.73 14.23
C ASN A 19 -29.49 4.83 15.10
N VAL A 20 -29.71 4.93 16.41
CA VAL A 20 -29.15 4.08 17.45
C VAL A 20 -30.12 2.92 17.67
N ALA A 21 -29.65 1.68 17.57
CA ALA A 21 -30.41 0.49 17.99
C ALA A 21 -29.74 -0.16 19.21
N PRO A 22 -30.53 -0.63 20.20
CA PRO A 22 -30.01 -1.09 21.49
C PRO A 22 -29.60 -2.57 21.50
N ALA A 23 -28.66 -2.87 22.41
CA ALA A 23 -28.18 -4.18 22.74
C ALA A 23 -29.23 -4.97 23.62
N GLN A 24 -29.40 -6.23 23.32
CA GLN A 24 -29.91 -7.32 24.24
C GLN A 24 -29.42 -8.63 23.60
N GLY A 25 -29.01 -9.68 24.29
CA GLY A 25 -29.04 -10.05 25.66
C GLY A 25 -28.40 -11.44 25.77
N ILE A 26 -27.98 -11.76 26.95
CA ILE A 26 -27.27 -12.94 27.43
C ILE A 26 -28.07 -14.23 27.21
N GLY A 27 -27.39 -15.30 26.75
CA GLY A 27 -27.95 -16.66 26.79
C GLY A 27 -26.84 -17.69 27.02
N ILE A 28 -26.65 -18.08 28.28
CA ILE A 28 -25.85 -19.23 28.73
C ILE A 28 -26.71 -20.49 28.56
N SER A 29 -26.19 -21.54 27.95
CA SER A 29 -26.68 -22.88 28.14
C SER A 29 -25.55 -23.89 28.08
N THR A 30 -25.40 -24.57 29.18
CA THR A 30 -24.52 -25.69 29.51
C THR A 30 -25.12 -27.02 29.01
N GLY A 31 -24.25 -27.95 28.67
CA GLY A 31 -24.44 -29.37 28.98
C GLY A 31 -24.68 -30.32 27.84
N GLY A 32 -23.93 -31.41 27.84
CA GLY A 32 -24.41 -32.68 27.32
C GLY A 32 -23.45 -33.45 26.44
N ASP A 33 -22.74 -34.37 27.06
CA ASP A 33 -21.92 -35.46 26.52
C ASP A 33 -22.70 -36.41 25.60
N GLU A 34 -21.96 -37.17 24.88
CA GLU A 34 -22.00 -38.59 24.52
C GLU A 34 -21.79 -38.91 23.03
N ALA A 35 -20.68 -39.54 22.85
CA ALA A 35 -20.33 -40.79 22.16
C ALA A 35 -21.15 -41.27 20.94
N GLY A 36 -20.40 -41.61 19.92
CA GLY A 36 -20.70 -42.86 19.23
C GLY A 36 -20.71 -42.89 17.72
N ILE A 37 -19.79 -43.66 17.22
CA ILE A 37 -19.89 -44.56 16.05
C ILE A 37 -19.52 -44.01 14.64
N SER A 38 -18.35 -44.47 14.22
CA SER A 38 -17.82 -44.86 12.92
C SER A 38 -18.84 -45.32 11.88
N MET A 39 -18.64 -44.90 10.61
CA MET A 39 -18.52 -45.77 9.41
C MET A 39 -18.30 -44.93 8.18
N ASP A 40 -17.13 -45.01 7.63
CA ASP A 40 -16.63 -45.50 6.36
C ASP A 40 -17.46 -45.22 5.07
N ALA A 41 -16.66 -44.93 4.06
CA ALA A 41 -16.86 -45.07 2.64
C ALA A 41 -17.19 -43.80 1.82
N GLY A 42 -16.25 -43.46 0.96
CA GLY A 42 -16.57 -42.70 -0.24
C GLY A 42 -15.50 -41.67 -0.66
N GLY A 43 -14.30 -42.15 -0.97
CA GLY A 43 -13.25 -41.37 -1.58
C GLY A 43 -13.63 -40.78 -2.95
N LYS A 44 -14.02 -39.50 -3.00
CA LYS A 44 -13.99 -38.73 -4.24
C LYS A 44 -12.75 -37.85 -4.22
N LYS A 45 -11.67 -38.32 -4.86
CA LYS A 45 -10.48 -37.54 -5.20
C LYS A 45 -10.90 -36.32 -6.03
N LYS A 46 -11.10 -35.17 -5.39
CA LYS A 46 -11.16 -33.88 -6.08
C LYS A 46 -9.76 -33.61 -6.62
N LYS A 47 -9.58 -33.77 -7.95
CA LYS A 47 -8.42 -33.28 -8.69
C LYS A 47 -8.33 -31.78 -8.45
N LYS A 48 -7.41 -31.34 -7.58
CA LYS A 48 -6.99 -29.94 -7.48
C LYS A 48 -6.38 -29.57 -8.82
N LYS A 49 -7.10 -28.77 -9.61
CA LYS A 49 -6.52 -28.05 -10.75
C LYS A 49 -5.36 -27.22 -10.19
N LYS A 50 -4.13 -27.65 -10.44
CA LYS A 50 -2.94 -26.80 -10.29
C LYS A 50 -3.09 -25.68 -11.31
N SER A 51 -3.55 -24.49 -10.88
CA SER A 51 -3.34 -23.29 -11.67
C SER A 51 -1.83 -23.11 -11.77
N SER A 52 -1.30 -23.12 -12.95
CA SER A 52 0.10 -22.83 -13.24
C SER A 52 0.34 -21.35 -12.87
N LYS A 53 0.79 -21.12 -11.64
CA LYS A 53 1.26 -19.81 -11.21
C LYS A 53 2.50 -19.49 -12.04
N LYS A 54 2.35 -18.73 -13.14
CA LYS A 54 3.45 -18.12 -13.89
C LYS A 54 4.38 -17.50 -12.85
N LYS A 55 5.62 -17.98 -12.76
CA LYS A 55 6.60 -17.55 -11.75
C LYS A 55 6.94 -16.10 -12.05
N ALA A 56 6.27 -15.16 -11.38
CA ALA A 56 6.46 -13.73 -11.60
C ALA A 56 7.93 -13.38 -11.34
N THR A 57 8.65 -13.05 -12.39
CA THR A 57 10.05 -12.61 -12.34
C THR A 57 10.08 -11.26 -11.62
N ALA A 58 11.06 -11.02 -10.74
CA ALA A 58 11.20 -9.74 -10.06
C ALA A 58 11.40 -8.63 -11.09
N SER A 59 10.62 -7.56 -10.98
CA SER A 59 10.66 -6.38 -11.85
C SER A 59 11.98 -5.60 -11.71
N LYS A 60 12.19 -4.60 -12.55
CA LYS A 60 13.38 -3.72 -12.48
C LYS A 60 13.47 -3.02 -11.14
N VAL A 61 12.37 -2.39 -10.69
CA VAL A 61 12.28 -1.75 -9.38
C VAL A 61 12.40 -2.78 -8.26
N GLY A 62 11.68 -3.90 -8.36
CA GLY A 62 11.75 -4.98 -7.38
C GLY A 62 13.16 -5.56 -7.19
N LYS A 63 13.96 -5.65 -8.26
CA LYS A 63 15.38 -6.03 -8.18
C LYS A 63 16.21 -4.95 -7.49
N ALA A 64 15.93 -3.67 -7.75
CA ALA A 64 16.65 -2.55 -7.18
C ALA A 64 16.38 -2.41 -5.67
N VAL A 65 15.10 -2.36 -5.24
CA VAL A 65 14.73 -2.27 -3.82
C VAL A 65 15.18 -3.50 -3.05
N GLY A 66 15.17 -4.69 -3.67
CA GLY A 66 15.65 -5.93 -3.07
C GLY A 66 17.16 -5.97 -2.76
N LYS A 67 17.96 -5.04 -3.33
CA LYS A 67 19.39 -4.86 -3.05
C LYS A 67 19.67 -3.88 -1.92
N LEU A 68 18.66 -3.12 -1.49
CA LEU A 68 18.81 -2.20 -0.38
C LEU A 68 19.00 -2.95 0.93
N LYS A 69 19.88 -2.46 1.78
CA LYS A 69 20.00 -2.91 3.16
C LYS A 69 18.95 -2.18 4.00
N THR A 70 17.73 -2.71 4.02
CA THR A 70 16.61 -2.11 4.73
C THR A 70 16.55 -2.53 6.18
N PHE A 71 16.02 -1.64 7.01
CA PHE A 71 15.51 -1.94 8.36
C PHE A 71 13.99 -2.12 8.32
N ASN A 72 13.41 -2.62 9.41
CA ASN A 72 11.96 -2.84 9.60
C ASN A 72 11.31 -3.78 8.55
N GLY A 73 12.08 -4.68 7.96
CA GLY A 73 11.61 -5.66 6.98
C GLY A 73 12.30 -5.57 5.63
N LYS A 74 11.83 -6.40 4.70
CA LYS A 74 12.32 -6.43 3.32
C LYS A 74 11.18 -6.04 2.37
N PRO A 75 11.44 -5.17 1.37
CA PRO A 75 10.42 -4.79 0.40
C PRO A 75 10.05 -5.96 -0.50
N SER A 76 8.81 -5.97 -0.95
CA SER A 76 8.33 -6.88 -2.00
C SER A 76 9.13 -6.65 -3.29
N LYS A 77 9.47 -7.74 -3.98
CA LYS A 77 10.16 -7.70 -5.29
C LYS A 77 9.20 -7.89 -6.46
N LYS A 78 7.90 -8.06 -6.18
CA LYS A 78 6.88 -8.48 -7.14
C LYS A 78 5.70 -7.51 -7.21
N ALA A 79 5.79 -6.38 -6.52
CA ALA A 79 4.78 -5.36 -6.60
C ALA A 79 4.72 -4.76 -8.01
N LEU A 80 3.55 -4.33 -8.44
CA LEU A 80 3.32 -3.59 -9.68
C LEU A 80 3.63 -2.10 -9.50
N VAL A 81 3.34 -1.61 -8.29
CA VAL A 81 3.54 -0.20 -7.91
C VAL A 81 4.47 -0.13 -6.70
N TYR A 82 5.42 0.79 -6.74
CA TYR A 82 6.31 1.10 -5.62
C TYR A 82 6.19 2.57 -5.24
N VAL A 83 6.21 2.85 -3.94
CA VAL A 83 6.21 4.22 -3.42
C VAL A 83 7.48 4.46 -2.62
N TYR A 84 8.25 5.47 -3.00
CA TYR A 84 9.39 5.97 -2.25
C TYR A 84 8.93 7.14 -1.39
N LEU A 85 8.83 6.93 -0.07
CA LEU A 85 8.45 7.97 0.88
C LEU A 85 9.70 8.64 1.45
N GLN A 86 9.94 9.89 1.11
CA GLN A 86 11.00 10.71 1.68
C GLN A 86 10.47 11.45 2.92
N SER A 87 10.96 11.09 4.10
CA SER A 87 10.43 11.56 5.39
C SER A 87 11.50 11.48 6.49
N ALA A 88 11.27 12.17 7.63
CA ALA A 88 12.17 12.14 8.78
C ALA A 88 11.43 12.40 10.10
N SER A 89 11.98 11.89 11.21
CA SER A 89 11.40 12.01 12.55
C SER A 89 11.34 13.47 13.08
N TRP A 90 12.28 14.30 12.68
CA TRP A 90 12.38 15.69 13.07
C TRP A 90 11.49 16.65 12.27
N CYS A 91 10.87 16.16 11.20
CA CYS A 91 10.04 16.96 10.29
C CYS A 91 8.60 17.01 10.78
N GLY A 92 8.12 18.18 11.16
CA GLY A 92 6.75 18.39 11.67
C GLY A 92 5.66 17.92 10.71
N PRO A 93 5.64 18.41 9.45
CA PRO A 93 4.66 17.93 8.45
C PRO A 93 4.74 16.42 8.19
N CYS A 94 5.94 15.83 8.25
CA CYS A 94 6.12 14.38 8.12
C CYS A 94 5.40 13.62 9.23
N ASN A 95 5.49 14.12 10.47
CA ASN A 95 4.81 13.53 11.62
C ASN A 95 3.27 13.61 11.49
N GLN A 96 2.73 14.63 10.83
CA GLN A 96 1.30 14.78 10.58
C GLN A 96 0.78 13.77 9.55
N GLU A 97 1.57 13.45 8.52
CA GLU A 97 1.21 12.50 7.46
C GLU A 97 1.32 11.03 7.89
N MET A 98 2.21 10.69 8.80
CA MET A 98 2.55 9.31 9.13
C MET A 98 1.38 8.43 9.59
N PRO A 99 0.38 8.91 10.35
CA PRO A 99 -0.78 8.09 10.72
C PRO A 99 -1.54 7.58 9.49
N GLU A 100 -1.79 8.45 8.52
CA GLU A 100 -2.46 8.10 7.26
C GLU A 100 -1.61 7.17 6.42
N VAL A 101 -0.33 7.50 6.22
CA VAL A 101 0.63 6.66 5.49
C VAL A 101 0.70 5.25 6.08
N ALA A 102 0.75 5.12 7.41
CA ALA A 102 0.79 3.82 8.07
C ALA A 102 -0.51 3.02 7.88
N SER A 103 -1.67 3.70 7.83
CA SER A 103 -2.97 3.10 7.55
C SER A 103 -3.05 2.59 6.12
N VAL A 104 -2.72 3.43 5.14
CA VAL A 104 -2.73 3.06 3.71
C VAL A 104 -1.77 1.92 3.44
N TYR A 105 -0.58 1.92 4.06
CA TYR A 105 0.35 0.79 3.92
C TYR A 105 -0.23 -0.55 4.39
N GLN A 106 -1.06 -0.57 5.43
CA GLN A 106 -1.72 -1.81 5.86
C GLN A 106 -2.65 -2.37 4.77
N GLU A 107 -3.30 -1.51 4.00
CA GLU A 107 -4.11 -1.93 2.85
C GLU A 107 -3.23 -2.44 1.71
N MET A 108 -2.17 -1.69 1.35
CA MET A 108 -1.19 -2.10 0.34
C MET A 108 -0.56 -3.46 0.67
N ALA A 109 -0.19 -3.69 1.94
CA ALA A 109 0.41 -4.94 2.39
C ALA A 109 -0.56 -6.13 2.35
N LYS A 110 -1.87 -5.91 2.54
CA LYS A 110 -2.90 -6.94 2.39
C LYS A 110 -3.15 -7.28 0.92
N ASP A 111 -3.15 -6.28 0.05
CA ASP A 111 -3.33 -6.42 -1.38
C ASP A 111 -2.11 -7.11 -2.04
N GLY A 112 -0.91 -6.70 -1.68
CA GLY A 112 0.36 -7.28 -2.13
C GLY A 112 0.83 -6.84 -3.52
N ARG A 113 0.06 -6.02 -4.24
CA ARG A 113 0.42 -5.47 -5.57
C ARG A 113 1.15 -4.13 -5.50
N ALA A 114 1.13 -3.49 -4.35
CA ALA A 114 1.86 -2.26 -4.10
C ALA A 114 2.82 -2.41 -2.92
N GLU A 115 3.94 -1.69 -2.95
CA GLU A 115 4.94 -1.67 -1.89
C GLU A 115 5.37 -0.24 -1.58
N LEU A 116 5.61 0.06 -0.30
CA LEU A 116 6.12 1.35 0.15
C LEU A 116 7.45 1.17 0.87
N VAL A 117 8.42 2.00 0.52
CA VAL A 117 9.76 2.01 1.12
C VAL A 117 10.05 3.41 1.66
N LEU A 118 10.34 3.52 2.96
CA LEU A 118 10.83 4.77 3.54
C LEU A 118 12.26 5.04 3.05
N ILE A 119 12.47 6.22 2.51
CA ILE A 119 13.77 6.83 2.29
C ILE A 119 13.97 7.87 3.40
N GLY A 120 14.49 7.40 4.54
CA GLY A 120 14.61 8.20 5.76
C GLY A 120 15.67 9.27 5.65
N CYS A 121 15.28 10.52 5.86
CA CYS A 121 16.19 11.67 5.90
C CYS A 121 16.71 11.96 7.32
N ASP A 122 16.58 11.00 8.24
CA ASP A 122 17.19 11.03 9.56
C ASP A 122 18.71 10.87 9.46
N GLN A 123 19.43 11.39 10.45
CA GLN A 123 20.88 11.26 10.52
C GLN A 123 21.32 9.82 10.84
N THR A 124 20.47 9.05 11.51
CA THR A 124 20.77 7.69 11.97
C THR A 124 19.64 6.72 11.67
N GLU A 125 19.98 5.46 11.46
CA GLU A 125 19.02 4.38 11.27
C GLU A 125 18.13 4.19 12.51
N ASP A 126 18.66 4.39 13.71
CA ASP A 126 17.92 4.30 14.96
C ASP A 126 16.86 5.41 15.10
N GLY A 127 17.15 6.64 14.61
CA GLY A 127 16.19 7.72 14.52
C GLY A 127 15.01 7.34 13.62
N ALA A 128 15.32 6.87 12.42
CA ALA A 128 14.30 6.42 11.46
C ALA A 128 13.49 5.21 11.97
N LYS A 129 14.12 4.25 12.66
CA LYS A 129 13.41 3.11 13.29
C LYS A 129 12.45 3.56 14.40
N LYS A 130 12.88 4.49 15.26
CA LYS A 130 12.03 5.06 16.31
C LYS A 130 10.84 5.78 15.71
N PHE A 131 11.04 6.52 14.63
CA PHE A 131 9.99 7.18 13.87
C PHE A 131 8.93 6.19 13.36
N LEU A 132 9.33 5.12 12.66
CA LEU A 132 8.40 4.08 12.23
C LEU A 132 7.68 3.42 13.41
N LYS A 133 8.40 3.12 14.50
CA LYS A 133 7.82 2.49 15.69
C LYS A 133 6.76 3.38 16.36
N GLN A 134 6.98 4.69 16.41
CA GLN A 134 6.04 5.66 17.00
C GLN A 134 4.67 5.57 16.34
N TYR A 135 4.62 5.41 15.02
CA TYR A 135 3.39 5.32 14.23
C TYR A 135 2.95 3.89 13.94
N LYS A 136 3.59 2.88 14.55
CA LYS A 136 3.34 1.45 14.29
C LYS A 136 3.45 1.10 12.79
N ALA A 137 4.23 1.88 12.04
CA ALA A 137 4.46 1.70 10.63
C ALA A 137 5.33 0.46 10.39
N LYS A 138 4.87 -0.44 9.52
CA LYS A 138 5.50 -1.76 9.30
C LYS A 138 6.25 -1.85 7.96
N PHE A 139 6.26 -0.79 7.18
CA PHE A 139 6.97 -0.80 5.90
C PHE A 139 8.48 -0.77 6.06
N PRO A 140 9.23 -1.34 5.11
CA PRO A 140 10.67 -1.32 5.11
C PRO A 140 11.21 0.11 4.95
N GLY A 141 12.38 0.37 5.51
CA GLY A 141 13.03 1.67 5.40
C GLY A 141 14.52 1.55 5.13
N VAL A 142 15.10 2.59 4.60
CA VAL A 142 16.52 2.79 4.37
C VAL A 142 16.85 4.27 4.57
N LEU A 143 18.08 4.59 5.00
CA LEU A 143 18.50 5.99 5.03
C LEU A 143 18.72 6.53 3.61
N SER A 144 18.41 7.80 3.38
CA SER A 144 18.64 8.49 2.10
C SER A 144 20.11 8.48 1.65
N THR A 145 21.02 8.41 2.61
CA THR A 145 22.47 8.32 2.39
C THR A 145 22.99 6.91 2.12
N ALA A 146 22.11 5.90 2.21
CA ALA A 146 22.54 4.52 2.01
C ALA A 146 22.89 4.22 0.55
N LYS A 147 23.83 3.29 0.36
CA LYS A 147 24.29 2.86 -0.97
C LYS A 147 23.11 2.42 -1.86
N ASN A 148 23.11 2.88 -3.09
CA ASN A 148 22.17 2.56 -4.18
C ASN A 148 20.76 3.19 -4.03
N VAL A 149 20.49 4.04 -3.07
CA VAL A 149 19.23 4.80 -3.01
C VAL A 149 19.12 5.74 -4.22
N ASP A 150 20.20 6.42 -4.57
CA ASP A 150 20.35 7.29 -5.75
C ASP A 150 20.16 6.57 -7.08
N LYS A 151 20.25 5.22 -7.09
CA LYS A 151 20.12 4.36 -8.28
C LYS A 151 18.76 3.67 -8.38
N LEU A 152 17.82 3.99 -7.48
CA LEU A 152 16.48 3.45 -7.58
C LEU A 152 15.78 3.99 -8.83
N PRO A 153 15.18 3.11 -9.66
CA PRO A 153 14.50 3.55 -10.87
C PRO A 153 13.35 4.52 -10.55
N GLY A 154 13.32 5.66 -11.21
CA GLY A 154 12.31 6.70 -10.99
C GLY A 154 12.48 7.52 -9.71
N PHE A 155 13.52 7.27 -8.91
CA PHE A 155 13.78 8.04 -7.70
C PHE A 155 14.48 9.35 -8.00
N THR A 156 14.03 10.41 -7.35
CA THR A 156 14.69 11.72 -7.32
C THR A 156 14.66 12.24 -5.88
N ALA A 157 15.78 12.75 -5.39
CA ALA A 157 15.82 13.39 -4.09
C ALA A 157 14.94 14.65 -4.11
N ALA A 158 13.99 14.74 -3.18
CA ALA A 158 13.09 15.87 -3.05
C ALA A 158 13.83 17.08 -2.48
N GLN A 159 13.43 18.28 -2.90
CA GLN A 159 13.94 19.53 -2.33
C GLN A 159 13.35 19.83 -0.96
N GLY A 160 12.26 19.14 -0.59
CA GLY A 160 11.58 19.24 0.71
C GLY A 160 10.88 17.95 1.08
N ILE A 161 10.67 17.73 2.39
CA ILE A 161 9.95 16.58 2.93
C ILE A 161 8.76 17.05 3.77
N PRO A 162 7.65 16.25 3.83
CA PRO A 162 7.48 14.92 3.25
C PRO A 162 7.27 14.96 1.73
N ASN A 163 7.77 13.95 1.02
CA ASN A 163 7.50 13.74 -0.39
C ASN A 163 7.36 12.25 -0.70
N ALA A 164 6.45 11.90 -1.58
CA ALA A 164 6.28 10.55 -2.07
C ALA A 164 6.41 10.51 -3.59
N ILE A 165 7.11 9.50 -4.11
CA ILE A 165 7.21 9.22 -5.54
C ILE A 165 6.65 7.82 -5.76
N MET A 166 5.59 7.72 -6.56
CA MET A 166 5.01 6.46 -6.99
C MET A 166 5.56 6.11 -8.36
N VAL A 167 6.02 4.88 -8.51
CA VAL A 167 6.57 4.35 -9.77
C VAL A 167 5.97 2.99 -10.09
N ASP A 168 5.93 2.64 -11.37
CA ASP A 168 5.59 1.29 -11.81
C ASP A 168 6.77 0.30 -11.62
N ALA A 169 6.56 -0.94 -12.00
CA ALA A 169 7.54 -2.02 -11.91
C ALA A 169 8.83 -1.77 -12.72
N GLU A 170 8.77 -0.93 -13.75
CA GLU A 170 9.90 -0.57 -14.62
C GLU A 170 10.61 0.72 -14.17
N GLY A 171 9.98 1.51 -13.29
CA GLY A 171 10.51 2.74 -12.73
C GLY A 171 10.01 4.01 -13.43
N ASN A 172 8.93 3.92 -14.21
CA ASN A 172 8.26 5.11 -14.73
C ASN A 172 7.50 5.78 -13.59
N VAL A 173 7.62 7.11 -13.48
CA VAL A 173 6.96 7.89 -12.43
C VAL A 173 5.48 8.02 -12.76
N LEU A 174 4.63 7.53 -11.86
CA LEU A 174 3.16 7.59 -11.96
C LEU A 174 2.58 8.80 -11.21
N ALA A 175 3.19 9.17 -10.08
CA ALA A 175 2.82 10.34 -9.28
C ALA A 175 4.01 10.80 -8.44
N ASN A 176 4.05 12.10 -8.13
CA ASN A 176 5.07 12.70 -7.27
C ASN A 176 4.45 13.89 -6.52
N GLY A 177 4.68 13.98 -5.21
CA GLY A 177 4.19 15.08 -4.40
C GLY A 177 3.95 14.71 -2.94
N PHE A 178 2.97 15.34 -2.34
CA PHE A 178 2.63 15.13 -0.93
C PHE A 178 2.11 13.72 -0.68
N PRO A 179 2.50 13.04 0.42
CA PRO A 179 2.22 11.61 0.59
C PRO A 179 0.76 11.22 0.51
N SER A 180 -0.16 11.92 1.18
CA SER A 180 -1.60 11.62 1.14
C SER A 180 -2.15 11.72 -0.29
N ALA A 181 -1.77 12.75 -1.06
CA ALA A 181 -2.21 12.93 -2.44
C ALA A 181 -1.68 11.85 -3.38
N VAL A 182 -0.44 11.40 -3.19
CA VAL A 182 0.15 10.31 -3.98
C VAL A 182 -0.47 8.97 -3.59
N LEU A 183 -0.56 8.69 -2.29
CA LEU A 183 -1.07 7.43 -1.78
C LEU A 183 -2.55 7.21 -2.06
N SER A 184 -3.37 8.27 -2.16
CA SER A 184 -4.79 8.10 -2.53
C SER A 184 -5.01 7.45 -3.90
N GLN A 185 -4.01 7.48 -4.79
CA GLN A 185 -4.09 7.00 -6.16
C GLN A 185 -3.61 5.55 -6.36
N TRP A 186 -3.02 4.91 -5.34
CA TRP A 186 -2.31 3.64 -5.55
C TRP A 186 -3.17 2.51 -6.10
N LYS A 187 -4.43 2.38 -5.65
CA LYS A 187 -5.35 1.34 -6.15
C LYS A 187 -5.66 1.53 -7.62
N GLN A 188 -6.03 2.76 -7.99
CA GLN A 188 -6.31 3.11 -9.38
C GLN A 188 -5.10 2.81 -10.28
N LYS A 189 -3.88 3.18 -9.84
CA LYS A 189 -2.66 2.92 -10.62
C LYS A 189 -2.34 1.44 -10.78
N VAL A 190 -2.61 0.62 -9.76
CA VAL A 190 -2.49 -0.84 -9.86
C VAL A 190 -3.48 -1.40 -10.90
N GLU A 191 -4.74 -0.97 -10.85
CA GLU A 191 -5.78 -1.43 -11.78
C GLU A 191 -5.49 -1.00 -13.24
N GLU A 192 -5.02 0.24 -13.45
CA GLU A 192 -4.59 0.73 -14.77
C GLU A 192 -3.45 -0.13 -15.36
N LEU A 193 -2.45 -0.48 -14.53
CA LEU A 193 -1.32 -1.30 -14.97
C LEU A 193 -1.72 -2.76 -15.27
N GLU A 194 -2.65 -3.33 -14.50
CA GLU A 194 -3.17 -4.67 -14.76
C GLU A 194 -3.99 -4.71 -16.05
N ALA A 195 -4.83 -3.70 -16.29
CA ALA A 195 -5.61 -3.59 -17.52
C ALA A 195 -4.70 -3.49 -18.75
N ALA A 196 -3.70 -2.61 -18.71
CA ALA A 196 -2.73 -2.46 -19.79
C ALA A 196 -1.92 -3.75 -20.07
N ALA A 197 -1.59 -4.52 -19.04
CA ALA A 197 -0.90 -5.79 -19.20
C ALA A 197 -1.80 -6.87 -19.85
N ALA A 198 -3.10 -6.85 -19.57
CA ALA A 198 -4.06 -7.78 -20.17
C ALA A 198 -4.31 -7.50 -21.66
N GLU A 199 -4.31 -6.23 -22.07
CA GLU A 199 -4.45 -5.85 -23.48
C GLU A 199 -3.22 -6.23 -24.31
N GLY A 200 -2.00 -6.08 -23.75
CA GLY A 200 -0.76 -6.42 -24.44
C GLY A 200 -0.52 -7.93 -24.66
N ASP A 201 -1.15 -8.79 -23.85
CA ASP A 201 -1.08 -10.26 -24.07
C ASP A 201 -2.03 -10.72 -25.19
N ALA A 202 -3.08 -9.97 -25.53
CA ALA A 202 -4.05 -10.31 -26.57
C ALA A 202 -3.50 -10.13 -28.00
N ASP A 203 -2.59 -9.16 -28.19
CA ASP A 203 -2.02 -8.84 -29.51
C ASP A 203 -0.87 -9.77 -29.92
N ASN A 204 -0.43 -10.69 -29.07
CA ASN A 204 0.68 -11.63 -29.35
C ASN A 204 0.22 -13.06 -29.72
N GLU A 205 -1.08 -13.32 -29.87
CA GLU A 205 -1.61 -14.65 -30.24
C GLU A 205 -2.05 -14.76 -31.74
N GLU A 206 -1.69 -13.80 -32.62
CA GLU A 206 -1.89 -13.91 -34.07
C GLU A 206 -0.66 -14.40 -34.83
#